data_5f8d8f628dfdd4c4cf4f137e0a480f51
#
_entry.id   5f8d8f628dfdd4c4cf4f137e0a480f51
#
_cell.length_a   1.000
_cell.length_b   1.000
_cell.length_c   1.000
_cell.angle_alpha   90.00
_cell.angle_beta   90.00
_cell.angle_gamma   90.00
#
_symmetry.space_group_name_H-M   'P 1'
#
loop_
_entity.id
_entity.type
_entity.pdbx_description
1 polymer ?
#
loop_
_entity_poly.entity_id
_entity_poly.type
_entity_poly.pdbx_seq_one_letter_code
_entity_poly.pdbx_strand_id
1 'polypeptide(L)'
;TGSFKSKNDIVIKDNDNKETIIQTENTIIATGSVPVSLPGVEIDEKVIVSSTGALKLEQVPKKMVVVGGGYIGLEMGSVWSRLGSEVHVVEFLDHITPGMDKEISSEFMKILKKQGINFHMQHKVEKIKKNNNNAIVSTLNENGTKKDFECDVVLISVGRKPNTEGLNLQKIGVELDEKKRVKTDKNFKTNQNNIYAIGDVISGPMLAHKAEDEGIAVAENIAGQSGHVNYDTIPGVIYTSPEVASIGKTEEQLKDLKINYKIGKFSFMANSRAKAIDDTEGFVKILADEKTDKVLGAHLIGPHAGELIAEIGIAMEFGASSEDIARTCHAHPTFSEAVKEAALSVEKRAIHS
;
A
#
# COMPACT_ATOMS: atom_id res chain seq x y z
N THR A 1 20.11 -15.66 -10.26
CA THR A 1 19.57 -15.89 -8.89
C THR A 1 20.70 -15.96 -7.88
N GLY A 2 20.44 -15.54 -6.61
CA GLY A 2 21.39 -15.64 -5.51
C GLY A 2 20.88 -16.57 -4.41
N SER A 3 21.77 -17.34 -3.79
CA SER A 3 21.42 -18.19 -2.63
C SER A 3 22.62 -18.37 -1.70
N PHE A 4 22.36 -18.64 -0.44
CA PHE A 4 23.42 -18.89 0.54
C PHE A 4 24.01 -20.28 0.38
N LYS A 5 25.35 -20.35 0.29
CA LYS A 5 26.14 -21.58 0.41
C LYS A 5 26.58 -21.76 1.88
N SER A 6 27.00 -20.67 2.52
CA SER A 6 27.34 -20.53 3.94
C SER A 6 26.90 -19.14 4.43
N LYS A 7 27.21 -18.80 5.69
CA LYS A 7 26.90 -17.45 6.25
C LYS A 7 27.70 -16.34 5.56
N ASN A 8 28.80 -16.66 4.91
CA ASN A 8 29.70 -15.72 4.23
C ASN A 8 29.85 -15.95 2.74
N ASP A 9 29.30 -17.05 2.20
CA ASP A 9 29.42 -17.38 0.78
C ASP A 9 28.04 -17.35 0.12
N ILE A 10 27.92 -16.54 -0.93
CA ILE A 10 26.74 -16.43 -1.78
C ILE A 10 27.02 -17.06 -3.13
N VAL A 11 26.19 -18.00 -3.54
CA VAL A 11 26.20 -18.55 -4.91
C VAL A 11 25.33 -17.68 -5.79
N ILE A 12 25.90 -17.14 -6.84
CA ILE A 12 25.17 -16.45 -7.90
C ILE A 12 25.08 -17.39 -9.09
N LYS A 13 23.87 -17.61 -9.57
CA LYS A 13 23.58 -18.37 -10.78
C LYS A 13 23.04 -17.42 -11.84
N ASP A 14 23.77 -17.27 -12.94
CA ASP A 14 23.39 -16.42 -14.07
C ASP A 14 22.31 -17.07 -14.96
N ASN A 15 21.96 -16.42 -16.08
CA ASN A 15 20.95 -16.92 -17.02
C ASN A 15 21.42 -18.14 -17.80
N ASP A 16 22.73 -18.37 -17.92
CA ASP A 16 23.35 -19.53 -18.57
C ASP A 16 23.61 -20.67 -17.60
N ASN A 17 23.06 -20.57 -16.37
CA ASN A 17 23.24 -21.51 -15.27
C ASN A 17 24.70 -21.66 -14.76
N LYS A 18 25.59 -20.72 -15.10
CA LYS A 18 26.95 -20.67 -14.57
C LYS A 18 26.91 -20.17 -13.13
N GLU A 19 27.57 -20.86 -12.24
CA GLU A 19 27.65 -20.51 -10.82
C GLU A 19 28.96 -19.76 -10.53
N THR A 20 28.82 -18.67 -9.77
CA THR A 20 29.92 -17.89 -9.21
C THR A 20 29.71 -17.78 -7.70
N ILE A 21 30.76 -17.93 -6.92
CA ILE A 21 30.73 -17.79 -5.47
C ILE A 21 31.32 -16.43 -5.10
N ILE A 22 30.58 -15.65 -4.34
CA ILE A 22 31.05 -14.39 -3.75
C ILE A 22 31.19 -14.60 -2.25
N GLN A 23 32.36 -14.28 -1.72
CA GLN A 23 32.61 -14.22 -0.29
C GLN A 23 32.38 -12.79 0.20
N THR A 24 31.66 -12.63 1.31
CA THR A 24 31.30 -11.32 1.89
C THR A 24 31.33 -11.35 3.40
N GLU A 25 31.67 -10.22 4.01
CA GLU A 25 31.62 -10.03 5.46
C GLU A 25 30.19 -9.83 5.94
N ASN A 26 29.39 -9.01 5.22
CA ASN A 26 28.00 -8.73 5.53
C ASN A 26 27.10 -8.99 4.33
N THR A 27 25.90 -9.50 4.58
CA THR A 27 24.87 -9.73 3.55
C THR A 27 23.56 -9.06 3.96
N ILE A 28 22.92 -8.35 3.02
CA ILE A 28 21.59 -7.79 3.19
C ILE A 28 20.62 -8.57 2.29
N ILE A 29 19.60 -9.18 2.88
CA ILE A 29 18.52 -9.86 2.16
C ILE A 29 17.48 -8.79 1.79
N ALA A 30 17.40 -8.45 0.50
CA ALA A 30 16.49 -7.45 -0.04
C ALA A 30 15.72 -8.00 -1.26
N THR A 31 15.28 -9.26 -1.16
CA THR A 31 14.69 -10.01 -2.30
C THR A 31 13.22 -9.67 -2.57
N GLY A 32 12.63 -8.79 -1.77
CA GLY A 32 11.30 -8.26 -2.01
C GLY A 32 10.18 -9.28 -1.77
N SER A 33 9.13 -9.17 -2.55
CA SER A 33 7.93 -10.01 -2.46
C SER A 33 7.47 -10.49 -3.84
N VAL A 34 6.59 -11.48 -3.84
CA VAL A 34 5.93 -12.00 -5.04
C VAL A 34 4.41 -11.98 -4.85
N PRO A 35 3.62 -11.86 -5.94
CA PRO A 35 2.17 -11.93 -5.87
C PRO A 35 1.70 -13.27 -5.26
N VAL A 36 0.61 -13.22 -4.51
CA VAL A 36 -0.10 -14.42 -4.03
C VAL A 36 -1.19 -14.76 -5.03
N SER A 37 -1.33 -16.05 -5.35
CA SER A 37 -2.47 -16.58 -6.09
C SER A 37 -3.49 -17.23 -5.17
N LEU A 38 -4.69 -17.45 -5.69
CA LEU A 38 -5.72 -18.25 -5.01
C LEU A 38 -5.36 -19.75 -5.11
N PRO A 39 -5.77 -20.58 -4.13
CA PRO A 39 -5.55 -22.02 -4.21
C PRO A 39 -6.11 -22.62 -5.50
N GLY A 40 -5.28 -23.38 -6.22
CA GLY A 40 -5.67 -24.01 -7.48
C GLY A 40 -5.79 -23.08 -8.69
N VAL A 41 -5.41 -21.82 -8.57
CA VAL A 41 -5.40 -20.85 -9.68
C VAL A 41 -3.96 -20.61 -10.10
N GLU A 42 -3.65 -20.94 -11.34
CA GLU A 42 -2.36 -20.65 -11.96
C GLU A 42 -2.41 -19.30 -12.68
N ILE A 43 -1.46 -18.43 -12.35
CA ILE A 43 -1.25 -17.14 -13.04
C ILE A 43 -0.41 -17.42 -14.28
N ASP A 44 -0.99 -17.17 -15.46
CA ASP A 44 -0.32 -17.41 -16.75
C ASP A 44 0.20 -16.14 -17.43
N GLU A 45 -0.04 -15.00 -16.78
CA GLU A 45 0.32 -13.64 -17.24
C GLU A 45 -0.25 -13.28 -18.62
N LYS A 46 -1.36 -13.90 -19.02
CA LYS A 46 -2.08 -13.65 -20.28
C LYS A 46 -3.58 -13.43 -20.06
N VAL A 47 -4.28 -14.42 -19.51
CA VAL A 47 -5.72 -14.37 -19.20
C VAL A 47 -5.91 -14.22 -17.69
N ILE A 48 -5.13 -14.95 -16.90
CA ILE A 48 -5.08 -14.80 -15.44
C ILE A 48 -3.74 -14.16 -15.12
N VAL A 49 -3.79 -12.89 -14.74
CA VAL A 49 -2.59 -12.07 -14.58
C VAL A 49 -2.35 -11.66 -13.14
N SER A 50 -1.11 -11.47 -12.77
CA SER A 50 -0.71 -10.65 -11.63
C SER A 50 -0.63 -9.17 -12.03
N SER A 51 -0.23 -8.29 -11.11
CA SER A 51 0.09 -6.90 -11.44
C SER A 51 1.18 -6.79 -12.53
N THR A 52 2.12 -7.75 -12.56
CA THR A 52 3.18 -7.79 -13.59
C THR A 52 2.62 -8.00 -14.99
N GLY A 53 1.71 -8.96 -15.16
CA GLY A 53 1.03 -9.18 -16.45
C GLY A 53 0.05 -8.06 -16.78
N ALA A 54 -0.69 -7.55 -15.78
CA ALA A 54 -1.61 -6.44 -15.99
C ALA A 54 -0.93 -5.17 -16.54
N LEU A 55 0.33 -4.93 -16.18
CA LEU A 55 1.14 -3.82 -16.74
C LEU A 55 1.65 -4.08 -18.16
N LYS A 56 1.53 -5.30 -18.67
CA LYS A 56 2.08 -5.74 -19.98
C LYS A 56 1.03 -6.19 -20.97
N LEU A 57 -0.26 -6.00 -20.66
CA LEU A 57 -1.32 -6.35 -21.60
C LEU A 57 -1.17 -5.54 -22.89
N GLU A 58 -1.17 -6.23 -24.02
CA GLU A 58 -0.95 -5.62 -25.35
C GLU A 58 -2.21 -4.93 -25.89
N GLN A 59 -3.39 -5.27 -25.34
CA GLN A 59 -4.68 -4.75 -25.76
C GLN A 59 -5.54 -4.43 -24.54
N VAL A 60 -6.42 -3.44 -24.68
CA VAL A 60 -7.43 -3.13 -23.66
C VAL A 60 -8.45 -4.27 -23.60
N PRO A 61 -8.58 -4.99 -22.49
CA PRO A 61 -9.62 -6.01 -22.37
C PRO A 61 -10.99 -5.35 -22.36
N LYS A 62 -11.97 -5.91 -23.06
CA LYS A 62 -13.34 -5.39 -23.03
C LYS A 62 -13.90 -5.48 -21.61
N LYS A 63 -13.63 -6.60 -20.94
CA LYS A 63 -14.05 -6.85 -19.56
C LYS A 63 -12.89 -7.40 -18.73
N MET A 64 -12.64 -6.77 -17.58
CA MET A 64 -11.65 -7.21 -16.58
C MET A 64 -12.33 -7.49 -15.26
N VAL A 65 -12.00 -8.64 -14.66
CA VAL A 65 -12.35 -8.93 -13.26
C VAL A 65 -11.10 -8.77 -12.41
N VAL A 66 -11.17 -7.89 -11.43
CA VAL A 66 -10.12 -7.67 -10.42
C VAL A 66 -10.52 -8.43 -9.16
N VAL A 67 -9.72 -9.41 -8.77
CA VAL A 67 -9.91 -10.18 -7.54
C VAL A 67 -9.04 -9.57 -6.44
N GLY A 68 -9.70 -8.92 -5.49
CA GLY A 68 -9.09 -8.16 -4.40
C GLY A 68 -9.22 -6.64 -4.56
N GLY A 69 -9.88 -6.00 -3.59
CA GLY A 69 -10.11 -4.55 -3.51
C GLY A 69 -9.02 -3.77 -2.77
N GLY A 70 -7.78 -4.30 -2.76
CA GLY A 70 -6.60 -3.62 -2.22
C GLY A 70 -5.98 -2.61 -3.18
N TYR A 71 -4.90 -1.96 -2.78
CA TYR A 71 -4.21 -0.89 -3.50
C TYR A 71 -3.91 -1.27 -4.95
N ILE A 72 -3.21 -2.37 -5.17
CA ILE A 72 -2.79 -2.82 -6.51
C ILE A 72 -4.01 -3.08 -7.42
N GLY A 73 -5.03 -3.74 -6.88
CA GLY A 73 -6.25 -4.06 -7.65
C GLY A 73 -6.99 -2.81 -8.09
N LEU A 74 -7.08 -1.80 -7.24
CA LEU A 74 -7.77 -0.56 -7.53
C LEU A 74 -6.97 0.35 -8.47
N GLU A 75 -5.65 0.44 -8.31
CA GLU A 75 -4.79 1.17 -9.24
C GLU A 75 -4.87 0.59 -10.64
N MET A 76 -4.64 -0.71 -10.80
CA MET A 76 -4.71 -1.37 -12.10
C MET A 76 -6.14 -1.33 -12.69
N GLY A 77 -7.15 -1.59 -11.87
CA GLY A 77 -8.55 -1.52 -12.28
C GLY A 77 -8.93 -0.11 -12.75
N SER A 78 -8.46 0.94 -12.07
CA SER A 78 -8.66 2.34 -12.45
C SER A 78 -8.00 2.66 -13.80
N VAL A 79 -6.77 2.22 -14.02
CA VAL A 79 -6.05 2.41 -15.30
C VAL A 79 -6.84 1.77 -16.44
N TRP A 80 -7.19 0.48 -16.32
CA TRP A 80 -7.89 -0.24 -17.40
C TRP A 80 -9.31 0.27 -17.62
N SER A 81 -10.03 0.70 -16.55
CA SER A 81 -11.34 1.35 -16.68
C SER A 81 -11.24 2.65 -17.49
N ARG A 82 -10.22 3.48 -17.23
CA ARG A 82 -9.98 4.73 -17.99
C ARG A 82 -9.61 4.50 -19.46
N LEU A 83 -9.00 3.36 -19.76
CA LEU A 83 -8.70 2.93 -21.13
C LEU A 83 -9.90 2.33 -21.85
N GLY A 84 -11.05 2.15 -21.16
CA GLY A 84 -12.32 1.71 -21.74
C GLY A 84 -12.73 0.28 -21.39
N SER A 85 -12.04 -0.39 -20.47
CA SER A 85 -12.43 -1.71 -19.97
C SER A 85 -13.62 -1.61 -19.02
N GLU A 86 -14.59 -2.52 -19.13
CA GLU A 86 -15.60 -2.76 -18.10
C GLU A 86 -14.94 -3.49 -16.92
N VAL A 87 -14.74 -2.81 -15.79
CA VAL A 87 -14.02 -3.35 -14.63
C VAL A 87 -14.98 -3.77 -13.53
N HIS A 88 -14.83 -5.03 -13.07
CA HIS A 88 -15.54 -5.59 -11.92
C HIS A 88 -14.53 -5.94 -10.82
N VAL A 89 -14.61 -5.29 -9.67
CA VAL A 89 -13.83 -5.62 -8.48
C VAL A 89 -14.62 -6.59 -7.61
N VAL A 90 -14.06 -7.76 -7.37
CA VAL A 90 -14.61 -8.79 -6.48
C VAL A 90 -13.78 -8.82 -5.21
N GLU A 91 -14.41 -8.50 -4.08
CA GLU A 91 -13.75 -8.41 -2.77
C GLU A 91 -14.48 -9.29 -1.75
N PHE A 92 -13.70 -10.03 -0.96
CA PHE A 92 -14.22 -10.89 0.11
C PHE A 92 -14.72 -10.09 1.32
N LEU A 93 -14.07 -8.97 1.62
CA LEU A 93 -14.47 -8.09 2.72
C LEU A 93 -15.68 -7.23 2.34
N ASP A 94 -16.26 -6.56 3.31
CA ASP A 94 -17.36 -5.59 3.16
C ASP A 94 -16.90 -4.20 2.70
N HIS A 95 -15.57 -3.97 2.64
CA HIS A 95 -14.94 -2.71 2.27
C HIS A 95 -13.68 -2.92 1.42
N ILE A 96 -13.28 -1.89 0.70
CA ILE A 96 -12.03 -1.84 -0.06
C ILE A 96 -10.87 -1.33 0.83
N THR A 97 -9.64 -1.45 0.35
CA THR A 97 -8.43 -0.91 1.00
C THR A 97 -8.31 -1.28 2.48
N PRO A 98 -8.29 -2.58 2.83
CA PRO A 98 -8.19 -3.01 4.23
C PRO A 98 -6.95 -2.41 4.89
N GLY A 99 -7.14 -1.87 6.10
CA GLY A 99 -6.10 -1.20 6.87
C GLY A 99 -6.03 0.31 6.70
N MET A 100 -6.77 0.90 5.75
CA MET A 100 -6.97 2.34 5.68
C MET A 100 -8.12 2.81 6.58
N ASP A 101 -8.16 4.11 6.87
CA ASP A 101 -9.29 4.74 7.55
C ASP A 101 -10.60 4.47 6.79
N LYS A 102 -11.65 4.04 7.51
CA LYS A 102 -12.92 3.60 6.90
C LYS A 102 -13.66 4.71 6.17
N GLU A 103 -13.54 5.93 6.64
CA GLU A 103 -14.19 7.07 5.98
C GLU A 103 -13.54 7.33 4.61
N ILE A 104 -12.20 7.27 4.54
CA ILE A 104 -11.46 7.34 3.27
C ILE A 104 -11.85 6.19 2.34
N SER A 105 -11.84 4.95 2.82
CA SER A 105 -12.20 3.76 2.02
C SER A 105 -13.61 3.89 1.44
N SER A 106 -14.55 4.41 2.24
CA SER A 106 -15.94 4.60 1.82
C SER A 106 -16.09 5.67 0.75
N GLU A 107 -15.43 6.83 0.91
CA GLU A 107 -15.46 7.90 -0.08
C GLU A 107 -14.73 7.48 -1.35
N PHE A 108 -13.61 6.78 -1.23
CA PHE A 108 -12.86 6.25 -2.38
C PHE A 108 -13.71 5.28 -3.21
N MET A 109 -14.39 4.32 -2.56
CA MET A 109 -15.29 3.40 -3.26
C MET A 109 -16.43 4.15 -3.98
N LYS A 110 -17.00 5.18 -3.35
CA LYS A 110 -18.07 6.00 -3.92
C LYS A 110 -17.59 6.73 -5.18
N ILE A 111 -16.39 7.33 -5.14
CA ILE A 111 -15.79 8.02 -6.29
C ILE A 111 -15.50 7.03 -7.43
N LEU A 112 -14.88 5.89 -7.14
CA LEU A 112 -14.57 4.88 -8.15
C LEU A 112 -15.85 4.29 -8.78
N LYS A 113 -16.93 4.13 -8.02
CA LYS A 113 -18.26 3.74 -8.56
C LYS A 113 -18.80 4.79 -9.52
N LYS A 114 -18.69 6.07 -9.18
CA LYS A 114 -19.09 7.19 -10.04
C LYS A 114 -18.28 7.21 -11.35
N GLN A 115 -17.01 6.76 -11.30
CA GLN A 115 -16.13 6.61 -12.45
C GLN A 115 -16.39 5.34 -13.28
N GLY A 116 -17.37 4.50 -12.90
CA GLY A 116 -17.80 3.33 -13.67
C GLY A 116 -17.23 1.99 -13.24
N ILE A 117 -16.47 1.92 -12.14
CA ILE A 117 -15.99 0.64 -11.60
C ILE A 117 -17.14 -0.07 -10.86
N ASN A 118 -17.36 -1.34 -11.16
CA ASN A 118 -18.38 -2.17 -10.54
C ASN A 118 -17.80 -2.93 -9.34
N PHE A 119 -18.35 -2.74 -8.15
CA PHE A 119 -17.90 -3.41 -6.93
C PHE A 119 -18.85 -4.53 -6.51
N HIS A 120 -18.27 -5.68 -6.17
CA HIS A 120 -18.96 -6.86 -5.63
C HIS A 120 -18.27 -7.22 -4.31
N MET A 121 -18.77 -6.60 -3.24
CA MET A 121 -18.26 -6.79 -1.88
C MET A 121 -18.85 -8.07 -1.27
N GLN A 122 -18.14 -8.66 -0.29
CA GLN A 122 -18.54 -9.89 0.39
C GLN A 122 -18.74 -11.07 -0.59
N HIS A 123 -17.95 -11.10 -1.67
CA HIS A 123 -17.95 -12.16 -2.64
C HIS A 123 -16.65 -12.96 -2.57
N LYS A 124 -16.76 -14.21 -2.14
CA LYS A 124 -15.64 -15.16 -2.14
C LYS A 124 -15.49 -15.77 -3.53
N VAL A 125 -14.31 -15.66 -4.13
CA VAL A 125 -14.00 -16.40 -5.35
C VAL A 125 -13.81 -17.87 -4.99
N GLU A 126 -14.61 -18.74 -5.60
CA GLU A 126 -14.54 -20.19 -5.38
C GLU A 126 -13.71 -20.87 -6.47
N LYS A 127 -13.84 -20.39 -7.71
CA LYS A 127 -13.18 -21.00 -8.86
C LYS A 127 -12.95 -19.98 -9.96
N ILE A 128 -11.83 -20.11 -10.65
CA ILE A 128 -11.58 -19.44 -11.93
C ILE A 128 -11.38 -20.52 -12.99
N LYS A 129 -12.25 -20.52 -13.99
CA LYS A 129 -12.17 -21.43 -15.14
C LYS A 129 -11.65 -20.66 -16.34
N LYS A 130 -10.42 -20.95 -16.77
CA LYS A 130 -9.86 -20.40 -17.99
C LYS A 130 -10.35 -21.20 -19.20
N ASN A 131 -10.78 -20.49 -20.23
CA ASN A 131 -10.92 -20.97 -21.58
C ASN A 131 -9.74 -20.39 -22.41
N ASN A 132 -9.67 -20.64 -23.74
CA ASN A 132 -8.52 -20.23 -24.55
C ASN A 132 -8.16 -18.74 -24.39
N ASN A 133 -9.13 -17.84 -24.54
CA ASN A 133 -8.92 -16.38 -24.58
C ASN A 133 -9.77 -15.61 -23.54
N ASN A 134 -10.50 -16.30 -22.68
CA ASN A 134 -11.33 -15.67 -21.64
C ASN A 134 -11.33 -16.53 -20.37
N ALA A 135 -11.94 -16.00 -19.33
CA ALA A 135 -12.14 -16.73 -18.08
C ALA A 135 -13.54 -16.49 -17.51
N ILE A 136 -13.98 -17.41 -16.67
CA ILE A 136 -15.17 -17.29 -15.83
C ILE A 136 -14.73 -17.33 -14.38
N VAL A 137 -15.03 -16.27 -13.64
CA VAL A 137 -14.80 -16.16 -12.20
C VAL A 137 -16.11 -16.48 -11.50
N SER A 138 -16.15 -17.63 -10.84
CA SER A 138 -17.31 -18.06 -10.04
C SER A 138 -17.15 -17.63 -8.59
N THR A 139 -18.15 -16.95 -8.07
CA THR A 139 -18.14 -16.39 -6.72
C THR A 139 -19.36 -16.83 -5.92
N LEU A 140 -19.22 -16.79 -4.60
CA LEU A 140 -20.28 -17.01 -3.63
C LEU A 140 -20.33 -15.81 -2.70
N ASN A 141 -21.50 -15.17 -2.56
CA ASN A 141 -21.68 -14.11 -1.58
C ASN A 141 -22.01 -14.67 -0.18
N GLU A 142 -22.07 -13.82 0.83
CA GLU A 142 -22.39 -14.20 2.22
C GLU A 142 -23.75 -14.90 2.37
N ASN A 143 -24.72 -14.62 1.49
CA ASN A 143 -26.05 -15.22 1.50
C ASN A 143 -26.10 -16.55 0.74
N GLY A 144 -24.96 -17.08 0.29
CA GLY A 144 -24.89 -18.33 -0.48
C GLY A 144 -25.31 -18.19 -1.95
N THR A 145 -25.49 -16.97 -2.45
CA THR A 145 -25.84 -16.74 -3.86
C THR A 145 -24.60 -16.84 -4.73
N LYS A 146 -24.65 -17.70 -5.73
CA LYS A 146 -23.60 -17.83 -6.73
C LYS A 146 -23.73 -16.77 -7.81
N LYS A 147 -22.59 -16.23 -8.24
CA LYS A 147 -22.51 -15.31 -9.37
C LYS A 147 -21.26 -15.61 -10.19
N ASP A 148 -21.44 -15.70 -11.50
CA ASP A 148 -20.37 -15.91 -12.46
C ASP A 148 -20.08 -14.59 -13.20
N PHE A 149 -18.80 -14.30 -13.41
CA PHE A 149 -18.33 -13.17 -14.18
C PHE A 149 -17.50 -13.69 -15.35
N GLU A 150 -18.01 -13.54 -16.55
CA GLU A 150 -17.24 -13.81 -17.77
C GLU A 150 -16.40 -12.57 -18.11
N CYS A 151 -15.12 -12.76 -18.44
CA CYS A 151 -14.17 -11.67 -18.72
C CYS A 151 -13.03 -12.13 -19.62
N ASP A 152 -12.38 -11.14 -20.27
CA ASP A 152 -11.20 -11.39 -21.10
C ASP A 152 -9.95 -11.58 -20.23
N VAL A 153 -9.86 -10.84 -19.11
CA VAL A 153 -8.71 -10.87 -18.20
C VAL A 153 -9.17 -10.90 -16.74
N VAL A 154 -8.51 -11.73 -15.94
CA VAL A 154 -8.64 -11.75 -14.48
C VAL A 154 -7.35 -11.26 -13.86
N LEU A 155 -7.40 -10.16 -13.12
CA LEU A 155 -6.28 -9.70 -12.29
C LEU A 155 -6.39 -10.29 -10.89
N ILE A 156 -5.38 -11.05 -10.47
CA ILE A 156 -5.25 -11.54 -9.10
C ILE A 156 -4.42 -10.56 -8.27
N SER A 157 -5.07 -9.90 -7.32
CA SER A 157 -4.48 -8.87 -6.45
C SER A 157 -4.83 -9.05 -4.97
N VAL A 158 -4.79 -10.31 -4.51
CA VAL A 158 -5.16 -10.73 -3.14
C VAL A 158 -4.01 -10.64 -2.14
N GLY A 159 -2.96 -9.91 -2.47
CA GLY A 159 -1.81 -9.64 -1.61
C GLY A 159 -0.50 -10.16 -2.18
N ARG A 160 0.55 -10.01 -1.37
CA ARG A 160 1.93 -10.40 -1.70
C ARG A 160 2.52 -11.23 -0.56
N LYS A 161 3.46 -12.11 -0.88
CA LYS A 161 4.23 -12.89 0.11
C LYS A 161 5.72 -12.58 -0.02
N PRO A 162 6.50 -12.66 1.09
CA PRO A 162 7.95 -12.42 1.05
C PRO A 162 8.62 -13.42 0.11
N ASN A 163 9.60 -12.93 -0.64
CA ASN A 163 10.37 -13.74 -1.59
C ASN A 163 11.59 -14.37 -0.89
N THR A 164 11.34 -15.37 -0.06
CA THR A 164 12.37 -16.08 0.73
C THR A 164 12.69 -17.47 0.19
N GLU A 165 11.93 -17.96 -0.78
CA GLU A 165 12.12 -19.28 -1.37
C GLU A 165 13.42 -19.33 -2.21
N GLY A 166 14.16 -20.45 -2.14
CA GLY A 166 15.41 -20.64 -2.91
C GLY A 166 16.66 -19.96 -2.33
N LEU A 167 16.51 -19.14 -1.27
CA LEU A 167 17.65 -18.46 -0.65
C LEU A 167 18.50 -19.37 0.26
N ASN A 168 18.05 -20.59 0.56
CA ASN A 168 18.70 -21.54 1.48
C ASN A 168 18.82 -21.02 2.94
N LEU A 169 17.89 -20.20 3.41
CA LEU A 169 17.92 -19.55 4.73
C LEU A 169 18.00 -20.56 5.88
N GLN A 170 17.26 -21.66 5.78
CA GLN A 170 17.29 -22.72 6.79
C GLN A 170 18.68 -23.36 6.94
N LYS A 171 19.41 -23.52 5.82
CA LYS A 171 20.76 -24.12 5.79
C LYS A 171 21.76 -23.31 6.61
N ILE A 172 21.60 -22.01 6.66
CA ILE A 172 22.46 -21.08 7.39
C ILE A 172 21.89 -20.66 8.74
N GLY A 173 20.71 -21.20 9.12
CA GLY A 173 20.06 -20.95 10.40
C GLY A 173 19.42 -19.58 10.57
N VAL A 174 19.04 -18.91 9.46
CA VAL A 174 18.23 -17.67 9.52
C VAL A 174 16.79 -18.01 9.85
N GLU A 175 16.24 -17.36 10.86
CA GLU A 175 14.87 -17.58 11.33
C GLU A 175 13.83 -16.84 10.49
N LEU A 176 12.71 -17.53 10.23
CA LEU A 176 11.53 -16.97 9.63
C LEU A 176 10.37 -16.92 10.62
N ASP A 177 9.44 -15.98 10.43
CA ASP A 177 8.19 -15.96 11.17
C ASP A 177 7.12 -16.89 10.51
N GLU A 178 5.92 -16.91 11.09
CA GLU A 178 4.79 -17.74 10.61
C GLU A 178 4.34 -17.39 9.20
N LYS A 179 4.57 -16.13 8.77
CA LYS A 179 4.28 -15.62 7.41
C LYS A 179 5.46 -15.78 6.44
N LYS A 180 6.50 -16.55 6.84
CA LYS A 180 7.73 -16.77 6.06
C LYS A 180 8.57 -15.51 5.84
N ARG A 181 8.40 -14.46 6.67
CA ARG A 181 9.23 -13.27 6.65
C ARG A 181 10.50 -13.51 7.46
N VAL A 182 11.60 -12.92 7.05
CA VAL A 182 12.86 -12.96 7.82
C VAL A 182 12.67 -12.17 9.11
N LYS A 183 12.97 -12.81 10.25
CA LYS A 183 12.95 -12.13 11.56
C LYS A 183 14.17 -11.22 11.68
N THR A 184 13.95 -9.98 12.09
CA THR A 184 15.01 -8.99 12.37
C THR A 184 14.79 -8.32 13.71
N ASP A 185 15.85 -7.79 14.27
CA ASP A 185 15.80 -6.84 15.37
C ASP A 185 15.52 -5.41 14.88
N LYS A 186 15.54 -4.44 15.79
CA LYS A 186 15.33 -3.01 15.47
C LYS A 186 16.41 -2.39 14.58
N ASN A 187 17.55 -3.04 14.43
CA ASN A 187 18.67 -2.65 13.58
C ASN A 187 18.71 -3.45 12.27
N PHE A 188 17.59 -4.11 11.91
CA PHE A 188 17.44 -4.95 10.71
C PHE A 188 18.35 -6.20 10.69
N LYS A 189 18.98 -6.54 11.81
CA LYS A 189 19.87 -7.68 11.93
C LYS A 189 19.06 -8.94 12.21
N THR A 190 19.39 -10.02 11.50
CA THR A 190 18.79 -11.34 11.76
C THR A 190 19.40 -11.98 13.03
N ASN A 191 18.98 -13.20 13.34
CA ASN A 191 19.65 -14.02 14.35
C ASN A 191 21.08 -14.47 13.96
N GLN A 192 21.56 -14.11 12.77
CA GLN A 192 22.94 -14.29 12.31
C GLN A 192 23.68 -12.96 12.31
N ASN A 193 24.89 -12.93 12.92
CA ASN A 193 25.60 -11.68 13.22
C ASN A 193 25.96 -10.79 12.04
N ASN A 194 26.09 -11.38 10.85
CA ASN A 194 26.52 -10.70 9.63
C ASN A 194 25.43 -10.71 8.53
N ILE A 195 24.19 -11.05 8.89
CA ILE A 195 23.08 -11.11 7.94
C ILE A 195 21.97 -10.18 8.38
N TYR A 196 21.59 -9.28 7.51
CA TYR A 196 20.53 -8.29 7.66
C TYR A 196 19.41 -8.58 6.67
N ALA A 197 18.23 -8.02 6.89
CA ALA A 197 17.12 -8.10 5.93
C ALA A 197 16.29 -6.83 5.96
N ILE A 198 15.80 -6.40 4.79
CA ILE A 198 15.02 -5.18 4.58
C ILE A 198 13.91 -5.38 3.56
N GLY A 199 12.98 -4.44 3.51
CA GLY A 199 11.90 -4.39 2.53
C GLY A 199 10.83 -5.43 2.77
N ASP A 200 10.23 -5.94 1.68
CA ASP A 200 9.06 -6.82 1.75
C ASP A 200 9.35 -8.20 2.35
N VAL A 201 10.61 -8.58 2.51
CA VAL A 201 10.97 -9.87 3.14
C VAL A 201 10.90 -9.86 4.66
N ILE A 202 10.76 -8.68 5.29
CA ILE A 202 10.62 -8.52 6.74
C ILE A 202 9.20 -8.05 7.13
N SER A 203 8.97 -7.82 8.41
CA SER A 203 7.72 -7.27 8.93
C SER A 203 7.52 -5.79 8.52
N GLY A 204 6.28 -5.34 8.52
CA GLY A 204 5.90 -3.98 8.14
C GLY A 204 5.18 -3.91 6.79
N PRO A 205 4.82 -2.71 6.33
CA PRO A 205 4.18 -2.51 5.04
C PRO A 205 5.13 -2.84 3.88
N MET A 206 4.58 -3.40 2.80
CA MET A 206 5.35 -3.72 1.60
C MET A 206 5.37 -2.51 0.67
N LEU A 207 6.25 -1.55 0.96
CA LEU A 207 6.37 -0.26 0.28
C LEU A 207 7.84 0.00 -0.11
N ALA A 208 8.05 0.53 -1.32
CA ALA A 208 9.40 0.78 -1.85
C ALA A 208 10.18 1.78 -1.00
N HIS A 209 9.58 2.92 -0.65
CA HIS A 209 10.21 3.96 0.17
C HIS A 209 10.55 3.47 1.60
N LYS A 210 9.72 2.59 2.19
CA LYS A 210 10.09 1.91 3.45
C LYS A 210 11.37 1.08 3.29
N ALA A 211 11.48 0.33 2.19
CA ALA A 211 12.66 -0.51 1.94
C ALA A 211 13.91 0.34 1.65
N GLU A 212 13.75 1.49 1.01
CA GLU A 212 14.83 2.46 0.76
C GLU A 212 15.37 3.04 2.06
N ASP A 213 14.50 3.51 2.96
CA ASP A 213 14.90 4.05 4.27
C ASP A 213 15.52 2.96 5.16
N GLU A 214 14.98 1.75 5.16
CA GLU A 214 15.59 0.59 5.83
C GLU A 214 16.98 0.27 5.26
N GLY A 215 17.16 0.39 3.95
CA GLY A 215 18.44 0.20 3.29
C GLY A 215 19.49 1.22 3.73
N ILE A 216 19.11 2.51 3.84
CA ILE A 216 19.96 3.57 4.37
C ILE A 216 20.34 3.24 5.82
N ALA A 217 19.35 2.95 6.67
CA ALA A 217 19.57 2.65 8.09
C ALA A 217 20.48 1.43 8.30
N VAL A 218 20.32 0.37 7.49
CA VAL A 218 21.21 -0.80 7.56
C VAL A 218 22.64 -0.46 7.14
N ALA A 219 22.81 0.32 6.07
CA ALA A 219 24.15 0.73 5.63
C ALA A 219 24.86 1.58 6.70
N GLU A 220 24.15 2.52 7.34
CA GLU A 220 24.63 3.31 8.46
C GLU A 220 25.01 2.44 9.66
N ASN A 221 24.15 1.47 10.03
CA ASN A 221 24.43 0.54 11.14
C ASN A 221 25.66 -0.34 10.86
N ILE A 222 25.85 -0.83 9.64
CA ILE A 222 27.04 -1.60 9.25
C ILE A 222 28.30 -0.71 9.31
N ALA A 223 28.17 0.57 8.96
CA ALA A 223 29.26 1.55 9.05
C ALA A 223 29.55 2.05 10.48
N GLY A 224 28.82 1.54 11.49
CA GLY A 224 29.00 1.93 12.89
C GLY A 224 28.31 3.25 13.27
N GLN A 225 27.39 3.71 12.43
CA GLN A 225 26.51 4.87 12.70
C GLN A 225 25.18 4.39 13.35
N SER A 226 24.27 5.30 13.63
CA SER A 226 22.98 5.01 14.28
C SER A 226 21.82 5.22 13.32
N GLY A 227 21.67 4.29 12.36
CA GLY A 227 20.54 4.30 11.42
C GLY A 227 19.25 3.78 12.07
N HIS A 228 18.14 4.44 11.80
CA HIS A 228 16.81 4.04 12.27
C HIS A 228 15.72 4.45 11.28
N VAL A 229 14.55 3.81 11.38
CA VAL A 229 13.34 4.15 10.62
C VAL A 229 12.18 4.30 11.58
N ASN A 230 11.44 5.39 11.46
CA ASN A 230 10.21 5.62 12.21
C ASN A 230 9.01 5.06 11.43
N TYR A 231 8.52 3.89 11.85
CA TYR A 231 7.39 3.23 11.19
C TYR A 231 6.04 3.94 11.37
N ASP A 232 5.90 4.82 12.36
CA ASP A 232 4.67 5.60 12.58
C ASP A 232 4.53 6.74 11.57
N THR A 233 5.59 7.08 10.84
CA THR A 233 5.62 8.18 9.86
C THR A 233 5.84 7.71 8.41
N ILE A 234 5.70 6.40 8.13
CA ILE A 234 5.76 5.88 6.77
C ILE A 234 4.42 6.13 6.07
N PRO A 235 4.36 6.94 5.00
CA PRO A 235 3.13 7.19 4.28
C PRO A 235 2.74 6.02 3.38
N GLY A 236 1.45 5.80 3.22
CA GLY A 236 0.88 4.92 2.19
C GLY A 236 0.16 5.76 1.14
N VAL A 237 0.38 5.48 -0.14
CA VAL A 237 -0.26 6.20 -1.25
C VAL A 237 -0.88 5.21 -2.22
N ILE A 238 -2.06 5.55 -2.75
CA ILE A 238 -2.73 4.86 -3.87
C ILE A 238 -2.79 5.83 -5.04
N TYR A 239 -2.13 5.47 -6.12
CA TYR A 239 -1.97 6.32 -7.32
C TYR A 239 -3.14 6.15 -8.27
N THR A 240 -4.32 6.57 -7.83
CA THR A 240 -5.54 6.69 -8.64
C THR A 240 -5.81 8.17 -8.94
N SER A 241 -6.97 8.50 -9.48
CA SER A 241 -7.47 9.87 -9.56
C SER A 241 -8.92 9.87 -9.07
N PRO A 242 -9.19 10.52 -7.94
CA PRO A 242 -8.21 11.19 -7.06
C PRO A 242 -7.22 10.20 -6.44
N GLU A 243 -6.06 10.72 -6.00
CA GLU A 243 -5.10 9.98 -5.18
C GLU A 243 -5.65 9.78 -3.77
N VAL A 244 -5.16 8.72 -3.12
CA VAL A 244 -5.43 8.49 -1.69
C VAL A 244 -4.11 8.37 -0.95
N ALA A 245 -3.95 9.09 0.15
CA ALA A 245 -2.76 9.02 0.97
C ALA A 245 -3.09 8.91 2.46
N SER A 246 -2.24 8.23 3.20
CA SER A 246 -2.40 8.05 4.65
C SER A 246 -1.06 7.98 5.36
N ILE A 247 -1.00 8.44 6.59
CA ILE A 247 0.15 8.34 7.48
C ILE A 247 -0.34 8.22 8.93
N GLY A 248 0.42 7.52 9.75
CA GLY A 248 0.09 7.32 11.16
C GLY A 248 -1.10 6.39 11.39
N LYS A 249 -1.87 6.64 12.43
CA LYS A 249 -2.95 5.77 12.88
C LYS A 249 -4.30 6.16 12.29
N THR A 250 -5.11 5.15 11.96
CA THR A 250 -6.50 5.36 11.56
C THR A 250 -7.39 5.63 12.77
N GLU A 251 -8.58 6.14 12.53
CA GLU A 251 -9.58 6.36 13.58
C GLU A 251 -9.96 5.05 14.29
N GLU A 252 -10.05 3.93 13.55
CA GLU A 252 -10.33 2.61 14.09
C GLU A 252 -9.21 2.14 15.02
N GLN A 253 -7.95 2.31 14.60
CA GLN A 253 -6.79 1.95 15.43
C GLN A 253 -6.72 2.77 16.72
N LEU A 254 -7.06 4.06 16.66
CA LEU A 254 -7.11 4.90 17.88
C LEU A 254 -8.22 4.45 18.83
N LYS A 255 -9.39 4.06 18.31
CA LYS A 255 -10.49 3.50 19.11
C LYS A 255 -10.08 2.18 19.77
N ASP A 256 -9.45 1.28 19.03
CA ASP A 256 -8.99 -0.03 19.55
C ASP A 256 -7.92 0.15 20.62
N LEU A 257 -7.02 1.13 20.45
CA LEU A 257 -5.99 1.50 21.42
C LEU A 257 -6.53 2.33 22.59
N LYS A 258 -7.80 2.74 22.55
CA LYS A 258 -8.46 3.62 23.56
C LYS A 258 -7.73 4.95 23.75
N ILE A 259 -7.19 5.49 22.68
CA ILE A 259 -6.57 6.82 22.65
C ILE A 259 -7.66 7.81 22.30
N ASN A 260 -7.83 8.83 23.15
CA ASN A 260 -8.75 9.93 22.88
C ASN A 260 -8.15 10.87 21.85
N TYR A 261 -8.96 11.29 20.87
CA TYR A 261 -8.52 12.13 19.77
C TYR A 261 -9.60 13.12 19.35
N LYS A 262 -9.16 14.15 18.67
CA LYS A 262 -9.99 15.11 17.93
C LYS A 262 -9.82 14.89 16.44
N ILE A 263 -10.83 15.26 15.67
CA ILE A 263 -10.83 15.15 14.20
C ILE A 263 -10.91 16.55 13.61
N GLY A 264 -9.98 16.86 12.72
CA GLY A 264 -10.09 17.98 11.81
C GLY A 264 -10.31 17.49 10.39
N LYS A 265 -11.25 18.09 9.68
CA LYS A 265 -11.59 17.71 8.30
C LYS A 265 -11.85 18.93 7.46
N PHE A 266 -11.37 18.91 6.20
CA PHE A 266 -11.62 19.96 5.22
C PHE A 266 -11.80 19.40 3.82
N SER A 267 -12.85 19.83 3.13
CA SER A 267 -13.17 19.37 1.77
C SER A 267 -12.46 20.20 0.71
N PHE A 268 -11.95 19.56 -0.34
CA PHE A 268 -11.40 20.25 -1.51
C PHE A 268 -12.45 21.11 -2.25
N MET A 269 -13.74 20.84 -2.07
CA MET A 269 -14.81 21.72 -2.57
C MET A 269 -14.72 23.14 -2.05
N ALA A 270 -14.14 23.37 -0.87
CA ALA A 270 -13.93 24.69 -0.30
C ALA A 270 -12.54 25.28 -0.62
N ASN A 271 -11.63 24.50 -1.20
CA ASN A 271 -10.27 24.92 -1.53
C ASN A 271 -10.25 25.74 -2.84
N SER A 272 -9.65 26.93 -2.81
CA SER A 272 -9.57 27.85 -3.96
C SER A 272 -8.81 27.28 -5.15
N ARG A 273 -7.69 26.57 -4.92
CA ARG A 273 -6.90 25.97 -5.99
C ARG A 273 -7.64 24.83 -6.66
N ALA A 274 -8.32 23.98 -5.88
CA ALA A 274 -9.13 22.88 -6.37
C ALA A 274 -10.27 23.40 -7.27
N LYS A 275 -10.96 24.48 -6.85
CA LYS A 275 -11.97 25.15 -7.67
C LYS A 275 -11.41 25.71 -8.98
N ALA A 276 -10.22 26.32 -8.92
CA ALA A 276 -9.61 26.96 -10.09
C ALA A 276 -9.25 25.98 -11.21
N ILE A 277 -9.02 24.70 -10.89
CA ILE A 277 -8.70 23.65 -11.86
C ILE A 277 -9.80 22.62 -12.05
N ASP A 278 -10.98 22.84 -11.40
CA ASP A 278 -12.13 21.94 -11.46
C ASP A 278 -11.83 20.50 -10.95
N ASP A 279 -10.97 20.39 -9.93
CA ASP A 279 -10.65 19.12 -9.27
C ASP A 279 -10.90 19.24 -7.77
N THR A 280 -12.17 19.04 -7.36
CA THR A 280 -12.68 19.33 -6.02
C THR A 280 -13.11 18.09 -5.25
N GLU A 281 -12.93 16.89 -5.79
CA GLU A 281 -13.33 15.65 -5.11
C GLU A 281 -12.42 15.34 -3.93
N GLY A 282 -13.03 14.95 -2.80
CA GLY A 282 -12.32 14.47 -1.63
C GLY A 282 -12.10 15.49 -0.52
N PHE A 283 -11.22 15.12 0.40
CA PHE A 283 -10.97 15.88 1.64
C PHE A 283 -9.62 15.51 2.28
N VAL A 284 -9.19 16.35 3.21
CA VAL A 284 -8.12 16.10 4.17
C VAL A 284 -8.72 15.83 5.53
N LYS A 285 -8.26 14.77 6.23
CA LYS A 285 -8.63 14.40 7.60
C LYS A 285 -7.38 14.29 8.46
N ILE A 286 -7.35 15.01 9.59
CA ILE A 286 -6.27 14.98 10.58
C ILE A 286 -6.83 14.44 11.89
N LEU A 287 -6.09 13.54 12.54
CA LEU A 287 -6.38 13.01 13.85
C LEU A 287 -5.33 13.52 14.84
N ALA A 288 -5.75 14.24 15.87
CA ALA A 288 -4.86 14.81 16.87
C ALA A 288 -5.20 14.28 18.26
N ASP A 289 -4.19 14.07 19.11
CA ASP A 289 -4.38 13.66 20.51
C ASP A 289 -5.20 14.72 21.28
N GLU A 290 -6.21 14.29 22.01
CA GLU A 290 -7.15 15.20 22.69
C GLU A 290 -6.45 16.11 23.71
N LYS A 291 -5.37 15.66 24.36
CA LYS A 291 -4.70 16.37 25.46
C LYS A 291 -3.49 17.16 24.99
N THR A 292 -2.68 16.56 24.14
CA THR A 292 -1.38 17.12 23.71
C THR A 292 -1.45 17.83 22.38
N ASP A 293 -2.54 17.66 21.64
CA ASP A 293 -2.75 18.11 20.26
C ASP A 293 -1.74 17.53 19.24
N LYS A 294 -0.90 16.57 19.66
CA LYS A 294 0.05 15.89 18.75
C LYS A 294 -0.70 15.21 17.61
N VAL A 295 -0.23 15.38 16.37
CA VAL A 295 -0.80 14.70 15.21
C VAL A 295 -0.53 13.19 15.32
N LEU A 296 -1.59 12.39 15.33
CA LEU A 296 -1.56 10.93 15.46
C LEU A 296 -1.69 10.22 14.12
N GLY A 297 -2.31 10.88 13.16
CA GLY A 297 -2.49 10.37 11.82
C GLY A 297 -3.19 11.36 10.90
N ALA A 298 -3.03 11.14 9.61
CA ALA A 298 -3.72 11.91 8.59
C ALA A 298 -4.09 11.04 7.39
N HIS A 299 -5.23 11.34 6.80
CA HIS A 299 -5.82 10.57 5.71
C HIS A 299 -6.41 11.53 4.69
N LEU A 300 -5.97 11.40 3.44
CA LEU A 300 -6.31 12.29 2.35
C LEU A 300 -6.90 11.50 1.19
N ILE A 301 -7.89 12.06 0.57
CA ILE A 301 -8.35 11.65 -0.76
C ILE A 301 -8.57 12.92 -1.58
N GLY A 302 -7.89 13.05 -2.71
CA GLY A 302 -8.02 14.26 -3.52
C GLY A 302 -6.82 14.48 -4.44
N PRO A 303 -6.77 15.65 -5.10
CA PRO A 303 -5.67 16.00 -5.97
C PRO A 303 -4.36 16.13 -5.19
N HIS A 304 -3.28 15.55 -5.73
CA HIS A 304 -1.93 15.63 -5.15
C HIS A 304 -1.82 15.11 -3.70
N ALA A 305 -2.69 14.15 -3.30
CA ALA A 305 -2.65 13.62 -1.94
C ALA A 305 -1.30 12.98 -1.60
N GLY A 306 -0.63 12.37 -2.60
CA GLY A 306 0.70 11.76 -2.46
C GLY A 306 1.81 12.76 -2.13
N GLU A 307 1.72 13.99 -2.66
CA GLU A 307 2.65 15.08 -2.31
C GLU A 307 2.25 15.76 -1.00
N LEU A 308 0.97 15.99 -0.78
CA LEU A 308 0.48 16.68 0.42
C LEU A 308 0.76 15.90 1.71
N ILE A 309 0.76 14.56 1.64
CA ILE A 309 1.02 13.73 2.83
C ILE A 309 2.45 13.92 3.36
N ALA A 310 3.42 14.32 2.53
CA ALA A 310 4.80 14.53 2.94
C ALA A 310 4.95 15.71 3.92
N GLU A 311 4.16 16.78 3.75
CA GLU A 311 4.11 17.91 4.68
C GLU A 311 3.70 17.45 6.08
N ILE A 312 2.65 16.62 6.15
CA ILE A 312 2.18 16.06 7.42
C ILE A 312 3.19 15.05 7.97
N GLY A 313 3.82 14.26 7.10
CA GLY A 313 4.88 13.32 7.48
C GLY A 313 6.05 14.01 8.20
N ILE A 314 6.53 15.12 7.65
CA ILE A 314 7.59 15.94 8.27
C ILE A 314 7.09 16.48 9.63
N ALA A 315 5.88 17.01 9.69
CA ALA A 315 5.31 17.51 10.94
C ALA A 315 5.22 16.41 12.01
N MET A 316 4.75 15.22 11.65
CA MET A 316 4.67 14.07 12.55
C MET A 316 6.04 13.57 13.01
N GLU A 317 7.05 13.53 12.12
CA GLU A 317 8.41 13.10 12.46
C GLU A 317 9.03 14.00 13.53
N PHE A 318 8.78 15.29 13.46
CA PHE A 318 9.22 16.27 14.46
C PHE A 318 8.27 16.41 15.67
N GLY A 319 7.21 15.60 15.72
CA GLY A 319 6.27 15.57 16.85
C GLY A 319 5.37 16.79 16.96
N ALA A 320 5.04 17.44 15.83
CA ALA A 320 4.21 18.62 15.76
C ALA A 320 2.77 18.35 16.25
N SER A 321 2.15 19.42 16.77
CA SER A 321 0.72 19.50 17.05
C SER A 321 -0.09 19.90 15.81
N SER A 322 -1.41 19.72 15.84
CA SER A 322 -2.28 20.26 14.80
C SER A 322 -2.22 21.79 14.75
N GLU A 323 -2.02 22.43 15.90
CA GLU A 323 -1.84 23.89 16.01
C GLU A 323 -0.57 24.37 15.28
N ASP A 324 0.53 23.62 15.31
CA ASP A 324 1.76 23.99 14.59
C ASP A 324 1.52 24.04 13.08
N ILE A 325 0.81 23.04 12.52
CA ILE A 325 0.39 23.04 11.12
C ILE A 325 -0.55 24.21 10.83
N ALA A 326 -1.56 24.42 11.68
CA ALA A 326 -2.56 25.47 11.52
C ALA A 326 -1.96 26.89 11.53
N ARG A 327 -0.89 27.14 12.31
CA ARG A 327 -0.21 28.42 12.39
C ARG A 327 0.85 28.64 11.33
N THR A 328 1.31 27.57 10.68
CA THR A 328 2.28 27.68 9.59
C THR A 328 1.61 28.42 8.41
N CYS A 329 2.33 29.39 7.81
CA CYS A 329 1.83 30.12 6.65
C CYS A 329 1.88 29.24 5.41
N HIS A 330 0.76 29.06 4.75
CA HIS A 330 0.66 28.37 3.47
C HIS A 330 0.43 29.37 2.33
N ALA A 331 1.02 29.09 1.18
CA ALA A 331 0.85 29.94 0.01
C ALA A 331 -0.60 29.86 -0.53
N HIS A 332 -1.12 30.98 -1.02
CA HIS A 332 -2.45 31.10 -1.62
C HIS A 332 -2.35 31.43 -3.12
N PRO A 333 -3.11 30.74 -4.02
CA PRO A 333 -3.94 29.56 -3.77
C PRO A 333 -3.14 28.26 -3.97
N THR A 334 -3.22 27.33 -3.03
CA THR A 334 -2.58 26.01 -3.12
C THR A 334 -3.48 24.90 -2.57
N PHE A 335 -3.14 23.64 -2.89
CA PHE A 335 -3.80 22.48 -2.28
C PHE A 335 -3.39 22.32 -0.81
N SER A 336 -2.16 22.70 -0.42
CA SER A 336 -1.69 22.64 0.97
C SER A 336 -2.52 23.43 1.95
N GLU A 337 -3.26 24.46 1.49
CA GLU A 337 -4.23 25.18 2.34
C GLU A 337 -5.32 24.25 2.86
N ALA A 338 -5.64 23.14 2.17
CA ALA A 338 -6.59 22.15 2.68
C ALA A 338 -6.03 21.40 3.90
N VAL A 339 -4.71 21.19 3.97
CA VAL A 339 -4.03 20.62 5.16
C VAL A 339 -4.12 21.60 6.33
N LYS A 340 -3.83 22.88 6.10
CA LYS A 340 -3.99 23.94 7.10
C LYS A 340 -5.42 24.06 7.64
N GLU A 341 -6.39 24.08 6.74
CA GLU A 341 -7.80 24.20 7.12
C GLU A 341 -8.28 22.96 7.89
N ALA A 342 -7.83 21.76 7.52
CA ALA A 342 -8.09 20.55 8.30
C ALA A 342 -7.45 20.63 9.69
N ALA A 343 -6.23 21.15 9.82
CA ALA A 343 -5.59 21.38 11.11
C ALA A 343 -6.34 22.42 11.96
N LEU A 344 -6.78 23.54 11.37
CA LEU A 344 -7.64 24.51 12.03
C LEU A 344 -8.98 23.90 12.49
N SER A 345 -9.53 22.97 11.68
CA SER A 345 -10.80 22.30 11.95
C SER A 345 -10.73 21.39 13.19
N VAL A 346 -9.56 20.90 13.61
CA VAL A 346 -9.38 20.14 14.88
C VAL A 346 -9.97 20.91 16.06
N GLU A 347 -9.77 22.23 16.10
CA GLU A 347 -10.31 23.15 17.11
C GLU A 347 -11.51 23.97 16.60
N LYS A 348 -12.20 23.51 15.53
CA LYS A 348 -13.38 24.14 14.95
C LYS A 348 -13.13 25.59 14.48
N ARG A 349 -11.93 25.87 13.96
CA ARG A 349 -11.49 27.19 13.50
C ARG A 349 -11.25 27.26 11.99
N ALA A 350 -11.71 26.29 11.22
CA ALA A 350 -11.64 26.37 9.75
C ALA A 350 -12.30 27.65 9.25
N ILE A 351 -11.67 28.31 8.27
CA ILE A 351 -12.08 29.64 7.80
C ILE A 351 -13.02 29.52 6.59
N HIS A 352 -12.79 28.55 5.71
CA HIS A 352 -13.45 28.43 4.41
C HIS A 352 -14.40 27.22 4.31
N SER A 353 -14.91 26.71 5.40
CA SER A 353 -15.84 25.55 5.45
C SER A 353 -17.21 25.84 4.87
#